data_44449b3943e488039433e71ade235abe
#
_entry.id   44449b3943e488039433e71ade235abe
#
_cell.length_a   1.000
_cell.length_b   1.000
_cell.length_c   1.000
_cell.angle_alpha   90.00
_cell.angle_beta   90.00
_cell.angle_gamma   90.00
#
_symmetry.space_group_name_H-M   'P 1'
#
loop_
_entity.id
_entity.type
_entity.pdbx_description
1 polymer ?
#
loop_
_entity_poly.entity_id
_entity_poly.type
_entity_poly.pdbx_seq_one_letter_code
_entity_poly.pdbx_strand_id
1 'polypeptide(L)'
;AMSMLADRFPSRQLGFAAGFYYMGVPIGVAASLLIAGYLGPAIGWRACFYLLGGIGLLLAVGLLFLGETPRKGVDAAQPEKLKFREIIKILRSSLTQSPALMCTIAGGVAFHFILGAAAFDQLWFVNERGFERAEIARHSGWLAAAGGILGNLLGGWLGDKWQQNFKTGRPMFLFWTSLLLSPFAVAYRLVPADNILFDLGIFLGFVQLGLFYGPTFSTVQELVPPRIRATVVAFYILSLNLIGLGIGITGGGILADYMTAQGHGEPYTVTLLVFTVLSMLAIPLMYVAGKRFHADRARLFGSGAPME
;
A
#
# COMPACT_ATOMS: atom_id res chain seq x y z
N ALA A 1 -10.80 -12.15 3.21
CA ALA A 1 -10.96 -11.07 4.19
C ALA A 1 -11.50 -9.79 3.53
N MET A 2 -10.79 -9.16 2.56
CA MET A 2 -11.21 -7.87 1.96
C MET A 2 -12.59 -7.88 1.30
N SER A 3 -12.96 -8.95 0.57
CA SER A 3 -14.32 -9.08 0.01
C SER A 3 -15.40 -9.18 1.09
N MET A 4 -15.08 -9.80 2.22
CA MET A 4 -16.00 -9.90 3.37
C MET A 4 -16.22 -8.54 4.05
N LEU A 5 -15.22 -7.65 4.06
CA LEU A 5 -15.39 -6.28 4.56
C LEU A 5 -16.40 -5.53 3.68
N ALA A 6 -16.29 -5.64 2.35
CA ALA A 6 -17.22 -5.01 1.43
C ALA A 6 -18.66 -5.53 1.53
N ASP A 7 -18.85 -6.77 2.02
CA ASP A 7 -20.18 -7.35 2.25
C ASP A 7 -20.80 -6.92 3.60
N ARG A 8 -19.99 -6.38 4.52
CA ARG A 8 -20.41 -6.03 5.88
C ARG A 8 -20.49 -4.54 6.15
N PHE A 9 -19.62 -3.76 5.50
CA PHE A 9 -19.55 -2.32 5.71
C PHE A 9 -20.20 -1.57 4.54
N PRO A 10 -21.00 -0.52 4.81
CA PRO A 10 -21.53 0.32 3.75
C PRO A 10 -20.40 1.07 3.04
N SER A 11 -20.64 1.45 1.79
CA SER A 11 -19.67 2.20 0.96
C SER A 11 -19.05 3.40 1.67
N ARG A 12 -19.85 4.08 2.51
CA ARG A 12 -19.41 5.26 3.28
C ARG A 12 -18.35 4.98 4.35
N GLN A 13 -18.17 3.73 4.75
CA GLN A 13 -17.21 3.28 5.79
C GLN A 13 -16.21 2.26 5.27
N LEU A 14 -16.28 1.91 3.99
CA LEU A 14 -15.46 0.86 3.40
C LEU A 14 -13.97 1.24 3.38
N GLY A 15 -13.65 2.52 3.17
CA GLY A 15 -12.29 3.04 3.25
C GLY A 15 -11.70 2.92 4.65
N PHE A 16 -12.47 3.27 5.67
CA PHE A 16 -12.05 3.12 7.07
C PHE A 16 -11.84 1.64 7.43
N ALA A 17 -12.80 0.77 7.08
CA ALA A 17 -12.68 -0.66 7.36
C ALA A 17 -11.48 -1.31 6.65
N ALA A 18 -11.22 -0.91 5.40
CA ALA A 18 -10.04 -1.36 4.65
C ALA A 18 -8.74 -0.81 5.26
N GLY A 19 -8.70 0.46 5.64
CA GLY A 19 -7.56 1.09 6.32
C GLY A 19 -7.26 0.41 7.65
N PHE A 20 -8.27 0.14 8.46
CA PHE A 20 -8.13 -0.59 9.72
C PHE A 20 -7.57 -2.00 9.52
N TYR A 21 -8.07 -2.73 8.53
CA TYR A 21 -7.55 -4.05 8.18
C TYR A 21 -6.07 -4.00 7.75
N TYR A 22 -5.72 -3.04 6.89
CA TYR A 22 -4.34 -2.87 6.41
C TYR A 22 -3.38 -2.27 7.43
N MET A 23 -3.86 -1.79 8.59
CA MET A 23 -3.01 -1.32 9.68
C MET A 23 -2.06 -2.41 10.20
N GLY A 24 -2.40 -3.70 9.96
CA GLY A 24 -1.49 -4.82 10.22
C GLY A 24 -0.16 -4.72 9.46
N VAL A 25 -0.12 -4.08 8.29
CA VAL A 25 1.12 -3.94 7.49
C VAL A 25 2.14 -3.04 8.19
N PRO A 26 1.86 -1.77 8.52
CA PRO A 26 2.82 -0.92 9.21
C PRO A 26 3.13 -1.41 10.64
N ILE A 27 2.18 -2.03 11.33
CA ILE A 27 2.45 -2.66 12.63
C ILE A 27 3.47 -3.79 12.48
N GLY A 28 3.34 -4.64 11.46
CA GLY A 28 4.29 -5.71 11.17
C GLY A 28 5.67 -5.18 10.80
N VAL A 29 5.75 -4.15 9.96
CA VAL A 29 7.00 -3.46 9.60
C VAL A 29 7.65 -2.86 10.84
N ALA A 30 6.91 -2.11 11.64
CA ALA A 30 7.41 -1.51 12.87
C ALA A 30 7.90 -2.57 13.86
N ALA A 31 7.12 -3.61 14.10
CA ALA A 31 7.50 -4.70 14.99
C ALA A 31 8.79 -5.40 14.54
N SER A 32 8.94 -5.66 13.23
CA SER A 32 10.15 -6.28 12.69
C SER A 32 11.38 -5.40 12.88
N LEU A 33 11.26 -4.10 12.61
CA LEU A 33 12.36 -3.13 12.82
C LEU A 33 12.73 -2.97 14.29
N LEU A 34 11.74 -2.86 15.19
CA LEU A 34 11.98 -2.75 16.63
C LEU A 34 12.60 -4.02 17.22
N ILE A 35 12.10 -5.20 16.82
CA ILE A 35 12.69 -6.47 17.25
C ILE A 35 14.13 -6.59 16.75
N ALA A 36 14.38 -6.29 15.47
CA ALA A 36 15.74 -6.31 14.93
C ALA A 36 16.66 -5.29 15.61
N GLY A 37 16.15 -4.09 15.90
CA GLY A 37 16.92 -3.01 16.52
C GLY A 37 17.22 -3.21 18.01
N TYR A 38 16.28 -3.77 18.79
CA TYR A 38 16.47 -3.98 20.23
C TYR A 38 17.09 -5.35 20.54
N LEU A 39 16.61 -6.40 19.89
CA LEU A 39 17.02 -7.77 20.20
C LEU A 39 18.14 -8.28 19.29
N GLY A 40 18.22 -7.77 18.04
CA GLY A 40 19.24 -8.19 17.08
C GLY A 40 20.68 -8.19 17.61
N PRO A 41 21.15 -7.11 18.29
CA PRO A 41 22.47 -7.06 18.88
C PRO A 41 22.71 -8.11 19.98
N ALA A 42 21.68 -8.47 20.76
CA ALA A 42 21.79 -9.37 21.90
C ALA A 42 21.66 -10.85 21.53
N ILE A 43 20.72 -11.19 20.65
CA ILE A 43 20.36 -12.60 20.35
C ILE A 43 20.66 -13.01 18.90
N GLY A 44 21.08 -12.04 18.07
CA GLY A 44 21.38 -12.27 16.65
C GLY A 44 20.12 -12.33 15.77
N TRP A 45 20.33 -12.11 14.47
CA TRP A 45 19.23 -12.01 13.48
C TRP A 45 18.41 -13.30 13.33
N ARG A 46 19.03 -14.48 13.47
CA ARG A 46 18.32 -15.78 13.39
C ARG A 46 17.29 -15.93 14.49
N ALA A 47 17.63 -15.56 15.71
CA ALA A 47 16.72 -15.63 16.85
C ALA A 47 15.55 -14.63 16.70
N CYS A 48 15.76 -13.45 16.08
CA CYS A 48 14.70 -12.52 15.74
C CYS A 48 13.68 -13.15 14.75
N PHE A 49 14.15 -13.91 13.74
CA PHE A 49 13.25 -14.64 12.83
C PHE A 49 12.46 -15.75 13.56
N TYR A 50 13.08 -16.49 14.46
CA TYR A 50 12.38 -17.51 15.25
C TYR A 50 11.31 -16.88 16.15
N LEU A 51 11.60 -15.73 16.76
CA LEU A 51 10.65 -15.00 17.59
C LEU A 51 9.44 -14.50 16.75
N LEU A 52 9.69 -13.87 15.62
CA LEU A 52 8.62 -13.40 14.71
C LEU A 52 7.81 -14.56 14.15
N GLY A 53 8.46 -15.65 13.76
CA GLY A 53 7.80 -16.88 13.31
C GLY A 53 6.95 -17.52 14.40
N GLY A 54 7.44 -17.55 15.65
CA GLY A 54 6.69 -18.02 16.80
C GLY A 54 5.43 -17.21 17.08
N ILE A 55 5.53 -15.86 17.04
CA ILE A 55 4.38 -14.98 17.15
C ILE A 55 3.37 -15.27 16.01
N GLY A 56 3.86 -15.42 14.78
CA GLY A 56 3.00 -15.77 13.63
C GLY A 56 2.27 -17.10 13.83
N LEU A 57 2.94 -18.12 14.36
CA LEU A 57 2.33 -19.41 14.64
C LEU A 57 1.27 -19.30 15.75
N LEU A 58 1.53 -18.56 16.81
CA LEU A 58 0.55 -18.32 17.87
C LEU A 58 -0.70 -17.59 17.34
N LEU A 59 -0.52 -16.59 16.48
CA LEU A 59 -1.63 -15.90 15.81
C LEU A 59 -2.40 -16.84 14.88
N ALA A 60 -1.71 -17.72 14.14
CA ALA A 60 -2.35 -18.72 13.27
C ALA A 60 -3.20 -19.70 14.09
N VAL A 61 -2.70 -20.17 15.24
CA VAL A 61 -3.47 -21.02 16.17
C VAL A 61 -4.68 -20.24 16.71
N GLY A 62 -4.51 -18.96 17.07
CA GLY A 62 -5.60 -18.09 17.50
C GLY A 62 -6.72 -17.96 16.47
N LEU A 63 -6.39 -17.95 15.17
CA LEU A 63 -7.39 -17.90 14.09
C LEU A 63 -8.30 -19.13 14.04
N LEU A 64 -7.84 -20.29 14.53
CA LEU A 64 -8.66 -21.52 14.56
C LEU A 64 -9.85 -21.42 15.53
N PHE A 65 -9.77 -20.49 16.50
CA PHE A 65 -10.86 -20.23 17.45
C PHE A 65 -11.87 -19.20 16.93
N LEU A 66 -11.59 -18.54 15.79
CA LEU A 66 -12.53 -17.61 15.15
C LEU A 66 -13.55 -18.41 14.34
N GLY A 67 -14.82 -18.34 14.74
CA GLY A 67 -15.91 -18.98 14.00
C GLY A 67 -16.06 -18.46 12.57
N GLU A 68 -16.52 -19.31 11.67
CA GLU A 68 -16.85 -18.92 10.31
C GLU A 68 -17.98 -17.88 10.29
N THR A 69 -17.78 -16.82 9.54
CA THR A 69 -18.78 -15.78 9.38
C THR A 69 -19.59 -16.03 8.12
N PRO A 70 -20.94 -16.15 8.22
CA PRO A 70 -21.79 -16.36 7.06
C PRO A 70 -21.65 -15.19 6.07
N ARG A 71 -21.47 -15.51 4.78
CA ARG A 71 -21.46 -14.52 3.70
C ARG A 71 -22.88 -14.00 3.51
N LYS A 72 -23.08 -12.69 3.61
CA LYS A 72 -24.35 -12.04 3.22
C LYS A 72 -24.37 -11.89 1.70
N GLY A 73 -25.49 -12.27 1.07
CA GLY A 73 -25.76 -11.96 -0.34
C GLY A 73 -25.22 -12.91 -1.39
N VAL A 74 -24.61 -14.03 -1.00
CA VAL A 74 -24.43 -15.14 -1.93
C VAL A 74 -25.59 -16.08 -1.66
N ASP A 75 -26.65 -16.01 -2.49
CA ASP A 75 -27.65 -17.05 -2.52
C ASP A 75 -26.94 -18.40 -2.56
N ALA A 76 -27.48 -19.38 -1.85
CA ALA A 76 -26.96 -20.74 -1.75
C ALA A 76 -26.96 -21.52 -3.10
N ALA A 77 -27.27 -20.85 -4.20
CA ALA A 77 -26.98 -21.28 -5.56
C ALA A 77 -25.46 -21.43 -5.68
N GLN A 78 -25.02 -22.68 -5.83
CA GLN A 78 -23.63 -23.10 -5.95
C GLN A 78 -22.82 -22.07 -6.73
N PRO A 79 -21.65 -21.63 -6.20
CA PRO A 79 -20.80 -20.70 -6.95
C PRO A 79 -20.45 -21.40 -8.26
N GLU A 80 -21.08 -20.95 -9.35
CA GLU A 80 -20.77 -21.43 -10.69
C GLU A 80 -19.26 -21.27 -10.86
N LYS A 81 -18.55 -22.38 -10.95
CA LYS A 81 -17.09 -22.41 -11.07
C LYS A 81 -16.73 -21.75 -12.39
N LEU A 82 -16.48 -20.43 -12.36
CA LEU A 82 -16.02 -19.71 -13.52
C LEU A 82 -14.74 -20.37 -14.05
N LYS A 83 -14.72 -20.72 -15.34
CA LYS A 83 -13.52 -21.20 -16.00
C LYS A 83 -12.47 -20.09 -16.03
N PHE A 84 -11.21 -20.43 -15.92
CA PHE A 84 -10.11 -19.47 -15.92
C PHE A 84 -10.18 -18.47 -17.11
N ARG A 85 -10.58 -18.95 -18.29
CA ARG A 85 -10.78 -18.12 -19.49
C ARG A 85 -11.88 -17.08 -19.32
N GLU A 86 -12.94 -17.41 -18.61
CA GLU A 86 -14.05 -16.50 -18.30
C GLU A 86 -13.63 -15.44 -17.30
N ILE A 87 -12.85 -15.83 -16.28
CA ILE A 87 -12.26 -14.90 -15.31
C ILE A 87 -11.39 -13.85 -16.03
N ILE A 88 -10.50 -14.28 -16.94
CA ILE A 88 -9.67 -13.36 -17.73
C ILE A 88 -10.52 -12.46 -18.60
N LYS A 89 -11.58 -12.98 -19.26
CA LYS A 89 -12.48 -12.20 -20.10
C LYS A 89 -13.19 -11.12 -19.29
N ILE A 90 -13.72 -11.47 -18.11
CA ILE A 90 -14.42 -10.54 -17.23
C ILE A 90 -13.42 -9.50 -16.67
N LEU A 91 -12.24 -9.92 -16.23
CA LEU A 91 -11.19 -9.00 -15.76
C LEU A 91 -10.80 -8.00 -16.85
N ARG A 92 -10.51 -8.48 -18.07
CA ARG A 92 -10.18 -7.61 -19.20
C ARG A 92 -11.34 -6.64 -19.51
N SER A 93 -12.57 -7.12 -19.54
CA SER A 93 -13.75 -6.29 -19.74
C SER A 93 -13.89 -5.21 -18.67
N SER A 94 -13.72 -5.57 -17.38
CA SER A 94 -13.79 -4.63 -16.26
C SER A 94 -12.71 -3.53 -16.36
N LEU A 95 -11.49 -3.90 -16.71
CA LEU A 95 -10.39 -2.95 -16.87
C LEU A 95 -10.60 -2.01 -18.06
N THR A 96 -11.06 -2.53 -19.20
CA THR A 96 -11.28 -1.72 -20.42
C THR A 96 -12.49 -0.80 -20.32
N GLN A 97 -13.51 -1.21 -19.55
CA GLN A 97 -14.74 -0.42 -19.38
C GLN A 97 -14.65 0.62 -18.25
N SER A 98 -13.70 0.47 -17.32
CA SER A 98 -13.51 1.41 -16.23
C SER A 98 -12.08 2.00 -16.21
N PRO A 99 -11.86 3.15 -16.88
CA PRO A 99 -10.63 3.91 -16.74
C PRO A 99 -10.26 4.22 -15.28
N ALA A 100 -11.25 4.46 -14.41
CA ALA A 100 -10.99 4.67 -12.98
C ALA A 100 -10.37 3.45 -12.32
N LEU A 101 -10.87 2.24 -12.60
CA LEU A 101 -10.28 0.99 -12.08
C LEU A 101 -8.87 0.78 -12.61
N MET A 102 -8.67 0.93 -13.92
CA MET A 102 -7.36 0.76 -14.55
C MET A 102 -6.33 1.75 -13.99
N CYS A 103 -6.69 3.03 -13.88
CA CYS A 103 -5.81 4.05 -13.32
C CYS A 103 -5.54 3.83 -11.83
N THR A 104 -6.51 3.32 -11.05
CA THR A 104 -6.29 2.97 -9.64
C THR A 104 -5.27 1.83 -9.51
N ILE A 105 -5.40 0.79 -10.34
CA ILE A 105 -4.45 -0.34 -10.33
C ILE A 105 -3.06 0.11 -10.79
N ALA A 106 -2.98 0.81 -11.92
CA ALA A 106 -1.70 1.32 -12.46
C ALA A 106 -1.03 2.31 -11.49
N GLY A 107 -1.80 3.21 -10.87
CA GLY A 107 -1.30 4.14 -9.86
C GLY A 107 -0.81 3.43 -8.61
N GLY A 108 -1.49 2.35 -8.20
CA GLY A 108 -1.03 1.49 -7.12
C GLY A 108 0.30 0.82 -7.45
N VAL A 109 0.45 0.27 -8.66
CA VAL A 109 1.71 -0.33 -9.13
C VAL A 109 2.84 0.71 -9.13
N ALA A 110 2.60 1.90 -9.68
CA ALA A 110 3.59 2.99 -9.69
C ALA A 110 4.01 3.39 -8.26
N PHE A 111 3.05 3.53 -7.35
CA PHE A 111 3.34 3.82 -5.94
C PHE A 111 4.23 2.74 -5.29
N HIS A 112 4.09 1.47 -5.68
CA HIS A 112 4.88 0.36 -5.13
C HIS A 112 6.31 0.29 -5.67
N PHE A 113 6.70 1.10 -6.66
CA PHE A 113 8.10 1.16 -7.11
C PHE A 113 9.03 1.63 -5.99
N ILE A 114 8.67 2.69 -5.27
CA ILE A 114 9.50 3.15 -4.14
C ILE A 114 9.46 2.16 -2.97
N LEU A 115 8.32 1.48 -2.74
CA LEU A 115 8.25 0.46 -1.70
C LEU A 115 9.18 -0.73 -1.96
N GLY A 116 9.33 -1.12 -3.23
CA GLY A 116 10.33 -2.12 -3.62
C GLY A 116 11.75 -1.61 -3.42
N ALA A 117 12.07 -0.39 -3.88
CA ALA A 117 13.38 0.21 -3.69
C ALA A 117 13.74 0.47 -2.20
N ALA A 118 12.74 0.62 -1.32
CA ALA A 118 12.93 0.76 0.12
C ALA A 118 13.60 -0.46 0.79
N ALA A 119 13.72 -1.59 0.08
CA ALA A 119 14.59 -2.69 0.50
C ALA A 119 16.06 -2.25 0.71
N PHE A 120 16.48 -1.17 0.06
CA PHE A 120 17.82 -0.58 0.18
C PHE A 120 17.91 0.54 1.21
N ASP A 121 16.81 0.94 1.88
CA ASP A 121 16.81 2.02 2.86
C ASP A 121 17.80 1.76 4.01
N GLN A 122 17.90 0.52 4.51
CA GLN A 122 18.86 0.19 5.58
C GLN A 122 20.34 0.34 5.13
N LEU A 123 20.62 0.02 3.87
CA LEU A 123 21.95 0.21 3.29
C LEU A 123 22.25 1.71 3.12
N TRP A 124 21.28 2.47 2.66
CA TRP A 124 21.36 3.91 2.53
C TRP A 124 21.64 4.60 3.86
N PHE A 125 20.88 4.27 4.91
CA PHE A 125 21.05 4.83 6.24
C PHE A 125 22.46 4.55 6.79
N VAL A 126 22.95 3.31 6.64
CA VAL A 126 24.25 2.91 7.19
C VAL A 126 25.40 3.46 6.37
N ASN A 127 25.37 3.29 5.06
CA ASN A 127 26.53 3.58 4.19
C ASN A 127 26.64 5.04 3.79
N GLU A 128 25.51 5.77 3.70
CA GLU A 128 25.52 7.14 3.17
C GLU A 128 25.05 8.17 4.22
N ARG A 129 24.39 7.76 5.30
CA ARG A 129 23.93 8.65 6.37
C ARG A 129 24.63 8.40 7.71
N GLY A 130 25.49 7.39 7.79
CA GLY A 130 26.37 7.14 8.93
C GLY A 130 25.68 6.56 10.17
N PHE A 131 24.46 6.04 10.06
CA PHE A 131 23.77 5.42 11.19
C PHE A 131 24.31 4.04 11.52
N GLU A 132 24.26 3.66 12.80
CA GLU A 132 24.40 2.27 13.21
C GLU A 132 23.10 1.49 12.88
N ARG A 133 23.25 0.23 12.43
CA ARG A 133 22.09 -0.60 12.00
C ARG A 133 21.01 -0.73 13.06
N ALA A 134 21.39 -1.01 14.30
CA ALA A 134 20.43 -1.22 15.36
C ALA A 134 19.74 0.09 15.77
N GLU A 135 20.48 1.19 15.74
CA GLU A 135 19.97 2.52 16.05
C GLU A 135 18.90 2.93 15.05
N ILE A 136 19.22 2.92 13.74
CA ILE A 136 18.27 3.35 12.70
C ILE A 136 17.07 2.39 12.59
N ALA A 137 17.25 1.10 12.88
CA ALA A 137 16.14 0.17 12.93
C ALA A 137 15.15 0.52 14.05
N ARG A 138 15.64 0.88 15.23
CA ARG A 138 14.79 1.37 16.34
C ARG A 138 14.09 2.67 15.99
N HIS A 139 14.85 3.64 15.47
CA HIS A 139 14.37 4.96 15.12
C HIS A 139 13.27 4.88 14.05
N SER A 140 13.59 4.27 12.92
CA SER A 140 12.60 4.09 11.82
C SER A 140 11.43 3.19 12.22
N GLY A 141 11.64 2.23 13.14
CA GLY A 141 10.58 1.39 13.68
C GLY A 141 9.50 2.18 14.43
N TRP A 142 9.90 3.12 15.29
CA TRP A 142 8.95 4.00 15.98
C TRP A 142 8.24 4.96 15.03
N LEU A 143 8.95 5.53 14.06
CA LEU A 143 8.35 6.37 13.04
C LEU A 143 7.36 5.59 12.16
N ALA A 144 7.69 4.32 11.83
CA ALA A 144 6.81 3.42 11.10
C ALA A 144 5.53 3.09 11.88
N ALA A 145 5.66 2.80 13.19
CA ALA A 145 4.50 2.55 14.04
C ALA A 145 3.57 3.77 14.07
N ALA A 146 4.11 4.93 14.44
CA ALA A 146 3.34 6.16 14.58
C ALA A 146 2.74 6.62 13.24
N GLY A 147 3.59 6.76 12.20
CA GLY A 147 3.16 7.24 10.89
C GLY A 147 2.23 6.27 10.17
N GLY A 148 2.54 4.96 10.22
CA GLY A 148 1.74 3.94 9.56
C GLY A 148 0.36 3.76 10.18
N ILE A 149 0.25 3.74 11.51
CA ILE A 149 -1.05 3.68 12.21
C ILE A 149 -1.88 4.92 11.90
N LEU A 150 -1.28 6.11 12.09
CA LEU A 150 -1.93 7.38 11.81
C LEU A 150 -2.40 7.46 10.34
N GLY A 151 -1.52 7.10 9.42
CA GLY A 151 -1.83 7.11 7.99
C GLY A 151 -2.99 6.20 7.61
N ASN A 152 -3.02 4.96 8.12
CA ASN A 152 -4.13 4.02 7.81
C ASN A 152 -5.47 4.50 8.38
N LEU A 153 -5.49 5.01 9.61
CA LEU A 153 -6.73 5.53 10.21
C LEU A 153 -7.23 6.78 9.47
N LEU A 154 -6.33 7.74 9.22
CA LEU A 154 -6.68 8.97 8.51
C LEU A 154 -7.01 8.69 7.05
N GLY A 155 -6.27 7.81 6.36
CA GLY A 155 -6.49 7.48 4.96
C GLY A 155 -7.87 6.89 4.71
N GLY A 156 -8.27 5.93 5.52
CA GLY A 156 -9.59 5.35 5.45
C GLY A 156 -10.70 6.36 5.74
N TRP A 157 -10.60 7.05 6.86
CA TRP A 157 -11.63 8.00 7.31
C TRP A 157 -11.73 9.25 6.41
N LEU A 158 -10.62 9.90 6.10
CA LEU A 158 -10.62 11.10 5.24
C LEU A 158 -10.96 10.74 3.80
N GLY A 159 -10.54 9.58 3.30
CA GLY A 159 -10.92 9.09 1.98
C GLY A 159 -12.42 8.86 1.87
N ASP A 160 -13.06 8.29 2.89
CA ASP A 160 -14.50 8.11 2.96
C ASP A 160 -15.24 9.46 3.02
N LYS A 161 -14.79 10.39 3.88
CA LYS A 161 -15.34 11.75 3.94
C LYS A 161 -15.18 12.50 2.62
N TRP A 162 -14.04 12.33 1.95
CA TRP A 162 -13.81 12.93 0.64
C TRP A 162 -14.87 12.48 -0.36
N GLN A 163 -15.08 11.16 -0.48
CA GLN A 163 -16.07 10.61 -1.41
C GLN A 163 -17.51 11.02 -1.08
N GLN A 164 -17.83 11.22 0.20
CA GLN A 164 -19.17 11.69 0.62
C GLN A 164 -19.41 13.17 0.31
N ASN A 165 -18.39 14.01 0.47
CA ASN A 165 -18.54 15.47 0.40
C ASN A 165 -18.23 16.05 -0.97
N PHE A 166 -17.46 15.33 -1.81
CA PHE A 166 -17.05 15.81 -3.12
C PHE A 166 -17.56 14.91 -4.24
N LYS A 167 -17.80 15.51 -5.41
CA LYS A 167 -18.22 14.78 -6.63
C LYS A 167 -17.07 14.02 -7.32
N THR A 168 -16.10 13.54 -6.53
CA THR A 168 -14.94 12.78 -6.99
C THR A 168 -14.69 11.60 -6.08
N GLY A 169 -14.12 10.50 -6.61
CA GLY A 169 -13.83 9.29 -5.82
C GLY A 169 -12.66 9.46 -4.84
N ARG A 170 -12.49 8.48 -3.95
CA ARG A 170 -11.34 8.39 -3.01
C ARG A 170 -9.97 8.55 -3.66
N PRO A 171 -9.71 8.10 -4.92
CA PRO A 171 -8.42 8.35 -5.56
C PRO A 171 -8.07 9.84 -5.69
N MET A 172 -9.06 10.75 -5.75
CA MET A 172 -8.78 12.18 -5.75
C MET A 172 -8.21 12.66 -4.40
N PHE A 173 -8.63 12.09 -3.29
CA PHE A 173 -7.99 12.33 -2.00
C PHE A 173 -6.52 11.90 -2.03
N LEU A 174 -6.22 10.73 -2.60
CA LEU A 174 -4.85 10.26 -2.77
C LEU A 174 -4.02 11.14 -3.70
N PHE A 175 -4.63 11.67 -4.77
CA PHE A 175 -3.96 12.65 -5.61
C PHE A 175 -3.45 13.85 -4.80
N TRP A 176 -4.32 14.47 -4.00
CA TRP A 176 -3.96 15.65 -3.22
C TRP A 176 -2.95 15.34 -2.11
N THR A 177 -3.13 14.23 -1.39
CA THR A 177 -2.18 13.84 -0.34
C THR A 177 -0.81 13.47 -0.92
N SER A 178 -0.77 12.73 -2.03
CA SER A 178 0.49 12.40 -2.71
C SER A 178 1.20 13.64 -3.26
N LEU A 179 0.45 14.57 -3.84
CA LEU A 179 1.01 15.83 -4.34
C LEU A 179 1.60 16.68 -3.20
N LEU A 180 0.87 16.77 -2.08
CA LEU A 180 1.32 17.52 -0.89
C LEU A 180 2.56 16.90 -0.23
N LEU A 181 2.62 15.57 -0.16
CA LEU A 181 3.69 14.86 0.53
C LEU A 181 4.92 14.60 -0.36
N SER A 182 4.78 14.70 -1.69
CA SER A 182 5.87 14.44 -2.63
C SER A 182 7.13 15.29 -2.44
N PRO A 183 7.06 16.60 -2.10
CA PRO A 183 8.27 17.38 -1.82
C PRO A 183 9.06 16.86 -0.64
N PHE A 184 8.37 16.39 0.41
CA PHE A 184 9.02 15.83 1.60
C PHE A 184 9.67 14.48 1.28
N ALA A 185 9.04 13.66 0.41
CA ALA A 185 9.58 12.37 -0.04
C ALA A 185 10.90 12.52 -0.83
N VAL A 186 11.13 13.67 -1.47
CA VAL A 186 12.40 14.00 -2.13
C VAL A 186 13.36 14.67 -1.14
N ALA A 187 12.88 15.69 -0.41
CA ALA A 187 13.72 16.57 0.40
C ALA A 187 14.50 15.80 1.49
N TYR A 188 13.86 14.86 2.19
CA TYR A 188 14.52 14.13 3.28
C TYR A 188 15.70 13.27 2.83
N ARG A 189 15.73 12.87 1.56
CA ARG A 189 16.84 12.10 1.00
C ARG A 189 18.04 12.96 0.62
N LEU A 190 17.85 14.28 0.53
CA LEU A 190 18.86 15.26 0.12
C LEU A 190 19.45 16.03 1.30
N VAL A 191 18.84 15.95 2.49
CA VAL A 191 19.33 16.65 3.68
C VAL A 191 20.20 15.75 4.56
N PRO A 192 21.09 16.33 5.39
CA PRO A 192 21.83 15.59 6.39
C PRO A 192 20.92 14.97 7.44
N ALA A 193 21.43 13.92 8.13
CA ALA A 193 20.67 13.15 9.09
C ALA A 193 20.27 13.92 10.37
N ASP A 194 20.96 14.99 10.71
CA ASP A 194 20.67 15.89 11.84
C ASP A 194 19.60 16.95 11.53
N ASN A 195 19.13 17.02 10.28
CA ASN A 195 18.09 17.96 9.88
C ASN A 195 16.71 17.41 10.23
N ILE A 196 15.85 18.25 10.82
CA ILE A 196 14.45 17.89 11.17
C ILE A 196 13.65 17.35 9.97
N LEU A 197 13.96 17.77 8.74
CA LEU A 197 13.30 17.28 7.53
C LEU A 197 13.62 15.81 7.26
N PHE A 198 14.72 15.27 7.80
CA PHE A 198 15.07 13.87 7.65
C PHE A 198 14.05 12.98 8.38
N ASP A 199 13.85 13.20 9.67
CA ASP A 199 12.87 12.46 10.47
C ASP A 199 11.43 12.69 10.01
N LEU A 200 11.10 13.95 9.70
CA LEU A 200 9.79 14.30 9.18
C LEU A 200 9.50 13.58 7.86
N GLY A 201 10.49 13.47 6.97
CA GLY A 201 10.34 12.76 5.69
C GLY A 201 10.13 11.26 5.87
N ILE A 202 10.87 10.62 6.78
CA ILE A 202 10.66 9.20 7.13
C ILE A 202 9.25 9.00 7.69
N PHE A 203 8.84 9.82 8.67
CA PHE A 203 7.51 9.76 9.27
C PHE A 203 6.40 9.94 8.23
N LEU A 204 6.49 11.01 7.40
CA LEU A 204 5.51 11.28 6.35
C LEU A 204 5.49 10.21 5.27
N GLY A 205 6.59 9.54 4.99
CA GLY A 205 6.65 8.37 4.12
C GLY A 205 5.78 7.22 4.64
N PHE A 206 5.85 6.91 5.93
CA PHE A 206 4.99 5.91 6.56
C PHE A 206 3.53 6.38 6.67
N VAL A 207 3.28 7.66 6.91
CA VAL A 207 1.92 8.24 6.82
C VAL A 207 1.35 8.05 5.41
N GLN A 208 2.11 8.39 4.38
CA GLN A 208 1.70 8.23 2.98
C GLN A 208 1.37 6.77 2.64
N LEU A 209 2.21 5.83 3.10
CA LEU A 209 1.97 4.39 2.94
C LEU A 209 0.62 3.99 3.57
N GLY A 210 0.34 4.46 4.77
CA GLY A 210 -0.92 4.20 5.45
C GLY A 210 -2.12 4.83 4.75
N LEU A 211 -2.00 6.09 4.30
CA LEU A 211 -3.06 6.79 3.57
C LEU A 211 -3.50 6.04 2.29
N PHE A 212 -2.61 5.26 1.70
CA PHE A 212 -2.80 4.64 0.39
C PHE A 212 -3.78 3.46 0.40
N TYR A 213 -3.67 2.54 1.35
CA TYR A 213 -4.35 1.24 1.25
C TYR A 213 -5.86 1.32 1.36
N GLY A 214 -6.40 2.01 2.37
CA GLY A 214 -7.84 2.14 2.57
C GLY A 214 -8.58 2.64 1.32
N PRO A 215 -8.24 3.83 0.80
CA PRO A 215 -8.88 4.42 -0.37
C PRO A 215 -8.73 3.59 -1.65
N THR A 216 -7.55 3.00 -1.94
CA THR A 216 -7.34 2.24 -3.18
C THR A 216 -8.11 0.93 -3.19
N PHE A 217 -8.05 0.15 -2.09
CA PHE A 217 -8.77 -1.12 -2.03
C PHE A 217 -10.28 -0.94 -2.04
N SER A 218 -10.79 0.10 -1.36
CA SER A 218 -12.21 0.44 -1.41
C SER A 218 -12.65 0.82 -2.81
N THR A 219 -11.86 1.64 -3.52
CA THR A 219 -12.12 2.03 -4.90
C THR A 219 -12.17 0.82 -5.84
N VAL A 220 -11.19 -0.09 -5.72
CA VAL A 220 -11.17 -1.32 -6.54
C VAL A 220 -12.42 -2.17 -6.27
N GLN A 221 -12.84 -2.30 -5.01
CA GLN A 221 -14.00 -3.09 -4.65
C GLN A 221 -15.33 -2.48 -5.13
N GLU A 222 -15.43 -1.16 -5.15
CA GLU A 222 -16.64 -0.45 -5.61
C GLU A 222 -16.79 -0.39 -7.13
N LEU A 223 -15.71 -0.53 -7.87
CA LEU A 223 -15.71 -0.49 -9.35
C LEU A 223 -15.84 -1.87 -9.99
N VAL A 224 -16.11 -2.92 -9.19
CA VAL A 224 -16.27 -4.28 -9.73
C VAL A 224 -17.54 -4.95 -9.18
N PRO A 225 -18.22 -5.76 -10.00
CA PRO A 225 -19.37 -6.54 -9.53
C PRO A 225 -19.00 -7.47 -8.36
N PRO A 226 -19.90 -7.68 -7.38
CA PRO A 226 -19.65 -8.55 -6.22
C PRO A 226 -19.12 -9.93 -6.57
N ARG A 227 -19.62 -10.51 -7.68
CA ARG A 227 -19.26 -11.87 -8.16
C ARG A 227 -17.76 -12.04 -8.43
N ILE A 228 -17.06 -11.00 -8.88
CA ILE A 228 -15.64 -11.06 -9.26
C ILE A 228 -14.74 -10.22 -8.34
N ARG A 229 -15.30 -9.59 -7.33
CA ARG A 229 -14.58 -8.65 -6.43
C ARG A 229 -13.32 -9.28 -5.83
N ALA A 230 -13.43 -10.51 -5.30
CA ALA A 230 -12.28 -11.21 -4.73
C ALA A 230 -11.16 -11.47 -5.76
N THR A 231 -11.54 -11.82 -6.99
CA THR A 231 -10.59 -12.06 -8.09
C THR A 231 -9.85 -10.78 -8.50
N VAL A 232 -10.59 -9.66 -8.64
CA VAL A 232 -9.96 -8.37 -9.02
C VAL A 232 -9.08 -7.84 -7.90
N VAL A 233 -9.48 -7.98 -6.64
CA VAL A 233 -8.62 -7.65 -5.49
C VAL A 233 -7.36 -8.51 -5.47
N ALA A 234 -7.46 -9.81 -5.73
CA ALA A 234 -6.31 -10.69 -5.83
C ALA A 234 -5.38 -10.30 -6.99
N PHE A 235 -5.93 -9.97 -8.16
CA PHE A 235 -5.18 -9.45 -9.30
C PHE A 235 -4.49 -8.12 -8.95
N TYR A 236 -5.17 -7.23 -8.24
CA TYR A 236 -4.58 -5.97 -7.78
C TYR A 236 -3.39 -6.22 -6.86
N ILE A 237 -3.55 -7.05 -5.83
CA ILE A 237 -2.46 -7.41 -4.92
C ILE A 237 -1.29 -8.05 -5.68
N LEU A 238 -1.58 -8.96 -6.62
CA LEU A 238 -0.55 -9.57 -7.47
C LEU A 238 0.20 -8.52 -8.28
N SER A 239 -0.51 -7.56 -8.89
CA SER A 239 0.09 -6.48 -9.68
C SER A 239 0.97 -5.58 -8.82
N LEU A 240 0.52 -5.22 -7.60
CA LEU A 240 1.31 -4.42 -6.66
C LEU A 240 2.63 -5.11 -6.30
N ASN A 241 2.58 -6.42 -6.00
CA ASN A 241 3.75 -7.16 -5.54
C ASN A 241 4.66 -7.58 -6.70
N LEU A 242 4.10 -8.21 -7.76
CA LEU A 242 4.90 -8.75 -8.85
C LEU A 242 5.51 -7.63 -9.72
N ILE A 243 4.70 -6.63 -10.09
CA ILE A 243 5.15 -5.55 -10.95
C ILE A 243 5.72 -4.41 -10.10
N GLY A 244 4.97 -3.90 -9.14
CA GLY A 244 5.37 -2.74 -8.34
C GLY A 244 6.62 -3.01 -7.50
N LEU A 245 6.53 -3.92 -6.54
CA LEU A 245 7.67 -4.28 -5.70
C LEU A 245 8.78 -4.95 -6.52
N GLY A 246 8.44 -5.85 -7.46
CA GLY A 246 9.42 -6.56 -8.28
C GLY A 246 10.31 -5.61 -9.08
N ILE A 247 9.73 -4.63 -9.77
CA ILE A 247 10.49 -3.59 -10.48
C ILE A 247 11.30 -2.73 -9.50
N GLY A 248 10.71 -2.36 -8.35
CA GLY A 248 11.40 -1.55 -7.34
C GLY A 248 12.63 -2.26 -6.76
N ILE A 249 12.49 -3.53 -6.37
CA ILE A 249 13.61 -4.30 -5.80
C ILE A 249 14.67 -4.58 -6.87
N THR A 250 14.28 -5.16 -8.01
CA THR A 250 15.23 -5.58 -9.05
C THR A 250 15.88 -4.38 -9.74
N GLY A 251 15.05 -3.40 -10.14
CA GLY A 251 15.55 -2.19 -10.79
C GLY A 251 16.37 -1.33 -9.83
N GLY A 252 15.96 -1.26 -8.55
CA GLY A 252 16.73 -0.59 -7.50
C GLY A 252 18.11 -1.23 -7.30
N GLY A 253 18.18 -2.57 -7.23
CA GLY A 253 19.45 -3.29 -7.12
C GLY A 253 20.36 -3.03 -8.33
N ILE A 254 19.83 -3.20 -9.55
CA ILE A 254 20.60 -2.96 -10.78
C ILE A 254 21.14 -1.51 -10.83
N LEU A 255 20.32 -0.53 -10.47
CA LEU A 255 20.74 0.87 -10.48
C LEU A 255 21.78 1.17 -9.40
N ALA A 256 21.60 0.65 -8.18
CA ALA A 256 22.57 0.82 -7.09
C ALA A 256 23.94 0.18 -7.45
N ASP A 257 23.93 -1.03 -7.99
CA ASP A 257 25.15 -1.71 -8.43
C ASP A 257 25.84 -0.96 -9.58
N TYR A 258 25.07 -0.46 -10.55
CA TYR A 258 25.60 0.34 -11.64
C TYR A 258 26.25 1.65 -11.14
N MET A 259 25.58 2.40 -10.27
CA MET A 259 26.12 3.63 -9.68
C MET A 259 27.39 3.37 -8.85
N THR A 260 27.39 2.27 -8.09
CA THR A 260 28.57 1.83 -7.33
C THR A 260 29.75 1.50 -8.26
N ALA A 261 29.49 0.77 -9.35
CA ALA A 261 30.53 0.43 -10.34
C ALA A 261 31.10 1.67 -11.05
N GLN A 262 30.34 2.74 -11.21
CA GLN A 262 30.79 4.03 -11.74
C GLN A 262 31.53 4.89 -10.70
N GLY A 263 31.69 4.42 -9.47
CA GLY A 263 32.35 5.17 -8.40
C GLY A 263 31.53 6.35 -7.86
N HIS A 264 30.19 6.32 -7.99
CA HIS A 264 29.33 7.36 -7.45
C HIS A 264 29.38 7.34 -5.91
N GLY A 265 29.53 8.52 -5.27
CA GLY A 265 29.70 8.64 -3.81
C GLY A 265 28.45 8.27 -3.02
N GLU A 266 27.26 8.44 -3.59
CA GLU A 266 25.96 8.16 -2.94
C GLU A 266 25.03 7.31 -3.85
N PRO A 267 25.36 6.05 -4.15
CA PRO A 267 24.62 5.20 -5.08
C PRO A 267 23.19 4.92 -4.60
N TYR A 268 22.98 4.72 -3.31
CA TYR A 268 21.65 4.45 -2.75
C TYR A 268 20.77 5.69 -2.72
N THR A 269 21.30 6.88 -2.44
CA THR A 269 20.57 8.17 -2.54
C THR A 269 20.02 8.35 -3.95
N VAL A 270 20.86 8.18 -4.98
CA VAL A 270 20.42 8.31 -6.38
C VAL A 270 19.34 7.29 -6.72
N THR A 271 19.57 6.03 -6.35
CA THR A 271 18.61 4.95 -6.59
C THR A 271 17.25 5.24 -5.97
N LEU A 272 17.23 5.58 -4.70
CA LEU A 272 16.00 5.85 -3.97
C LEU A 272 15.28 7.10 -4.49
N LEU A 273 16.02 8.14 -4.91
CA LEU A 273 15.43 9.33 -5.55
C LEU A 273 14.79 9.00 -6.90
N VAL A 274 15.46 8.22 -7.74
CA VAL A 274 14.90 7.79 -9.04
C VAL A 274 13.58 7.04 -8.82
N PHE A 275 13.54 6.07 -7.91
CA PHE A 275 12.32 5.31 -7.62
C PHE A 275 11.26 6.14 -6.90
N THR A 276 11.65 7.15 -6.10
CA THR A 276 10.71 8.14 -5.55
C THR A 276 10.03 8.92 -6.67
N VAL A 277 10.80 9.44 -7.63
CA VAL A 277 10.24 10.18 -8.78
C VAL A 277 9.38 9.28 -9.67
N LEU A 278 9.82 8.05 -9.95
CA LEU A 278 9.02 7.08 -10.70
C LEU A 278 7.70 6.76 -10.01
N SER A 279 7.69 6.66 -8.68
CA SER A 279 6.46 6.42 -7.92
C SER A 279 5.47 7.59 -8.00
N MET A 280 5.92 8.81 -8.29
CA MET A 280 5.06 9.98 -8.50
C MET A 280 4.18 9.86 -9.75
N LEU A 281 4.44 8.90 -10.65
CA LEU A 281 3.50 8.54 -11.72
C LEU A 281 2.14 8.11 -11.18
N ALA A 282 2.07 7.69 -9.92
CA ALA A 282 0.79 7.46 -9.23
C ALA A 282 -0.09 8.72 -9.16
N ILE A 283 0.51 9.91 -9.04
CA ILE A 283 -0.22 11.19 -8.86
C ILE A 283 -1.19 11.46 -10.01
N PRO A 284 -0.75 11.58 -11.28
CA PRO A 284 -1.68 11.82 -12.39
C PRO A 284 -2.67 10.65 -12.59
N LEU A 285 -2.28 9.42 -12.30
CA LEU A 285 -3.16 8.26 -12.40
C LEU A 285 -4.29 8.33 -11.36
N MET A 286 -3.99 8.71 -10.12
CA MET A 286 -5.01 8.91 -9.08
C MET A 286 -5.94 10.10 -9.38
N TYR A 287 -5.44 11.15 -10.03
CA TYR A 287 -6.28 12.25 -10.51
C TYR A 287 -7.33 11.77 -11.54
N VAL A 288 -6.89 11.03 -12.55
CA VAL A 288 -7.80 10.47 -13.57
C VAL A 288 -8.80 9.50 -12.94
N ALA A 289 -8.32 8.62 -12.07
CA ALA A 289 -9.16 7.68 -11.35
C ALA A 289 -10.24 8.40 -10.52
N GLY A 290 -9.86 9.45 -9.78
CA GLY A 290 -10.79 10.22 -8.96
C GLY A 290 -11.86 10.95 -9.79
N LYS A 291 -11.47 11.56 -10.91
CA LYS A 291 -12.41 12.24 -11.81
C LYS A 291 -13.40 11.28 -12.50
N ARG A 292 -12.95 10.10 -12.86
CA ARG A 292 -13.76 9.11 -13.60
C ARG A 292 -14.61 8.22 -12.71
N PHE A 293 -14.33 8.16 -11.42
CA PHE A 293 -14.92 7.22 -10.48
C PHE A 293 -16.45 7.15 -10.57
N HIS A 294 -17.15 8.27 -10.40
CA HIS A 294 -18.62 8.28 -10.37
C HIS A 294 -19.23 7.94 -11.75
N ALA A 295 -18.63 8.43 -12.84
CA ALA A 295 -19.09 8.13 -14.19
C ALA A 295 -18.94 6.64 -14.53
N ASP A 296 -17.82 6.04 -14.17
CA ASP A 296 -17.56 4.63 -14.41
C ASP A 296 -18.44 3.73 -13.53
N ARG A 297 -18.63 4.11 -12.24
CA ARG A 297 -19.55 3.41 -11.34
C ARG A 297 -20.99 3.45 -11.86
N ALA A 298 -21.48 4.62 -12.29
CA ALA A 298 -22.82 4.76 -12.86
C ALA A 298 -23.00 3.94 -14.14
N ARG A 299 -21.95 3.84 -14.96
CA ARG A 299 -21.96 3.00 -16.17
C ARG A 299 -22.04 1.52 -15.85
N LEU A 300 -21.34 1.06 -14.79
CA LEU A 300 -21.26 -0.35 -14.42
C LEU A 300 -22.50 -0.85 -13.68
N PHE A 301 -23.16 0.01 -12.88
CA PHE A 301 -24.23 -0.38 -11.98
C PHE A 301 -25.56 0.36 -12.20
N GLY A 302 -25.63 1.29 -13.17
CA GLY A 302 -26.78 2.18 -13.37
C GLY A 302 -26.74 3.43 -12.48
N SER A 303 -27.39 4.50 -12.93
CA SER A 303 -27.42 5.81 -12.25
C SER A 303 -28.21 5.85 -10.94
N GLY A 304 -28.87 4.76 -10.55
CA GLY A 304 -29.72 4.64 -9.37
C GLY A 304 -29.16 3.72 -8.26
N ALA A 305 -27.93 3.20 -8.38
CA ALA A 305 -27.36 2.37 -7.32
C ALA A 305 -27.08 3.25 -6.09
N PRO A 306 -27.80 3.05 -4.96
CA PRO A 306 -27.62 3.89 -3.76
C PRO A 306 -26.19 3.79 -3.24
N MET A 307 -25.67 4.91 -2.73
CA MET A 307 -24.48 4.92 -1.88
C MET A 307 -24.91 4.50 -0.45
N GLU A 308 -25.37 3.24 -0.33
CA GLU A 308 -25.72 2.67 0.96
C GLU A 308 -24.47 2.37 1.81
#